data_4c76d4ecde56ba27505b1f73290c1f7a
#
_entry.id   4c76d4ecde56ba27505b1f73290c1f7a
#
_cell.length_a   1.000
_cell.length_b   1.000
_cell.length_c   1.000
_cell.angle_alpha   90.00
_cell.angle_beta   90.00
_cell.angle_gamma   90.00
#
_symmetry.space_group_name_H-M   'P 1'
#
loop_
_entity.id
_entity.type
_entity.pdbx_description
1 polymer ?
#
loop_
_entity_poly.entity_id
_entity_poly.type
_entity_poly.pdbx_seq_one_letter_code
_entity_poly.pdbx_strand_id
1 'polypeptide(L)'
;MDGLLIDSEDIYTTVTNTLLARYNKPPIPWSIKAQLQGRPGPQAGAIFHAWAQLPISDEQFLTEQKELQTKLFPSCKPLPGVMDLLAGLKARGVHMALATSSHAGNFKLKAGHLTELFTYFAPEHQVLGDDPRIPKGRGKPAPDIYLLALSTLNKTLEEQGQPPIAPEECLVFEDSVPGVESGRRAGMQAVWCPHPELLVEFKGREKEVLAGLTGEHKEDEGEELRKSEVDGVKGNKRVGMPGEIDDGWAKLLESLVGFPYEVFGIAEKAKV
;
A
#
# COMPACT_ATOMS: atom_id res chain seq x y z
N MET A 1 0.34 3.46 -2.76
CA MET A 1 0.56 4.84 -3.29
C MET A 1 2.05 5.11 -3.42
N ASP A 2 2.73 5.19 -2.29
CA ASP A 2 4.19 5.33 -2.21
C ASP A 2 4.84 4.14 -2.91
N GLY A 3 5.91 4.36 -3.67
CA GLY A 3 6.62 3.30 -4.39
C GLY A 3 5.84 2.53 -5.47
N LEU A 4 4.55 2.84 -5.63
CA LEU A 4 3.66 2.21 -6.61
C LEU A 4 3.11 3.20 -7.63
N LEU A 5 2.44 4.25 -7.16
CA LEU A 5 1.88 5.31 -8.02
C LEU A 5 2.86 6.45 -8.24
N ILE A 6 3.70 6.72 -7.25
CA ILE A 6 4.67 7.81 -7.24
C ILE A 6 6.03 7.33 -6.74
N ASP A 7 7.10 7.99 -7.21
CA ASP A 7 8.51 7.69 -6.93
C ASP A 7 8.98 8.11 -5.52
N SER A 8 8.07 8.13 -4.55
CA SER A 8 8.36 8.61 -3.20
C SER A 8 9.37 7.75 -2.41
N GLU A 9 9.56 6.48 -2.77
CA GLU A 9 10.49 5.59 -2.06
C GLU A 9 11.96 6.05 -2.18
N ASP A 10 12.36 6.55 -3.35
CA ASP A 10 13.70 7.12 -3.53
C ASP A 10 13.87 8.43 -2.77
N ILE A 11 12.79 9.21 -2.66
CA ILE A 11 12.78 10.44 -1.85
C ILE A 11 12.88 10.11 -0.36
N TYR A 12 12.15 9.10 0.12
CA TYR A 12 12.32 8.60 1.50
C TYR A 12 13.76 8.15 1.77
N THR A 13 14.40 7.44 0.83
CA THR A 13 15.81 7.06 0.94
C THR A 13 16.72 8.28 1.01
N THR A 14 16.47 9.29 0.18
CA THR A 14 17.23 10.55 0.18
C THR A 14 17.08 11.30 1.50
N VAL A 15 15.85 11.42 2.03
CA VAL A 15 15.59 12.03 3.34
C VAL A 15 16.37 11.30 4.44
N THR A 16 16.22 9.98 4.49
CA THR A 16 16.86 9.13 5.50
C THR A 16 18.38 9.23 5.43
N ASN A 17 18.97 9.11 4.26
CA ASN A 17 20.43 9.18 4.07
C ASN A 17 20.98 10.57 4.36
N THR A 18 20.22 11.63 4.08
CA THR A 18 20.60 13.00 4.45
C THR A 18 20.66 13.15 5.99
N LEU A 19 19.69 12.60 6.71
CA LEU A 19 19.70 12.59 8.17
C LEU A 19 20.85 11.76 8.72
N LEU A 20 21.05 10.57 8.23
CA LEU A 20 22.15 9.69 8.65
C LEU A 20 23.52 10.36 8.45
N ALA A 21 23.72 11.02 7.31
CA ALA A 21 24.96 11.73 7.01
C ALA A 21 25.25 12.90 7.96
N ARG A 22 24.21 13.62 8.44
CA ARG A 22 24.39 14.69 9.47
C ARG A 22 25.04 14.18 10.74
N TYR A 23 24.81 12.91 11.07
CA TYR A 23 25.30 12.26 12.29
C TYR A 23 26.42 11.25 12.02
N ASN A 24 27.08 11.35 10.87
CA ASN A 24 28.18 10.46 10.44
C ASN A 24 27.81 8.98 10.46
N LYS A 25 26.55 8.64 10.14
CA LYS A 25 26.08 7.27 10.00
C LYS A 25 26.11 6.84 8.52
N PRO A 26 26.31 5.54 8.25
CA PRO A 26 26.27 5.02 6.87
C PRO A 26 24.86 5.14 6.28
N PRO A 27 24.73 5.17 4.95
CA PRO A 27 23.45 5.09 4.28
C PRO A 27 22.63 3.86 4.72
N ILE A 28 21.32 3.99 4.71
CA ILE A 28 20.43 2.87 5.04
C ILE A 28 20.56 1.76 4.01
N PRO A 29 20.89 0.52 4.43
CA PRO A 29 20.91 -0.62 3.51
C PRO A 29 19.50 -1.11 3.22
N TRP A 30 19.32 -1.75 2.06
CA TRP A 30 18.01 -2.30 1.69
C TRP A 30 17.50 -3.38 2.65
N SER A 31 18.39 -4.16 3.26
CA SER A 31 18.03 -5.13 4.30
C SER A 31 17.29 -4.51 5.50
N ILE A 32 17.52 -3.22 5.78
CA ILE A 32 16.77 -2.45 6.78
C ILE A 32 15.59 -1.74 6.13
N LYS A 33 15.79 -1.07 4.97
CA LYS A 33 14.71 -0.35 4.29
C LYS A 33 13.52 -1.26 3.97
N ALA A 34 13.77 -2.49 3.52
CA ALA A 34 12.73 -3.48 3.25
C ALA A 34 11.84 -3.77 4.47
N GLN A 35 12.39 -3.68 5.69
CA GLN A 35 11.65 -3.85 6.92
C GLN A 35 10.81 -2.62 7.30
N LEU A 36 11.09 -1.45 6.72
CA LEU A 36 10.36 -0.20 7.01
C LEU A 36 9.19 0.01 6.05
N GLN A 37 9.37 -0.43 4.80
CA GLN A 37 8.46 -0.14 3.69
C GLN A 37 7.06 -0.72 3.93
N GLY A 38 6.04 0.10 3.66
CA GLY A 38 4.63 -0.31 3.79
C GLY A 38 4.10 -0.36 5.23
N ARG A 39 4.97 -0.23 6.25
CA ARG A 39 4.55 -0.26 7.65
C ARG A 39 3.98 1.07 8.14
N PRO A 40 3.12 1.05 9.16
CA PRO A 40 2.76 2.26 9.91
C PRO A 40 3.99 2.93 10.52
N GLY A 41 3.99 4.28 10.52
CA GLY A 41 5.12 5.10 10.97
C GLY A 41 5.73 4.70 12.32
N PRO A 42 4.95 4.44 13.40
CA PRO A 42 5.51 4.03 14.69
C PRO A 42 6.29 2.71 14.65
N GLN A 43 5.82 1.71 13.87
CA GLN A 43 6.50 0.43 13.73
C GLN A 43 7.79 0.59 12.91
N ALA A 44 7.73 1.30 11.79
CA ALA A 44 8.90 1.60 10.97
C ALA A 44 9.94 2.41 11.79
N GLY A 45 9.50 3.40 12.57
CA GLY A 45 10.35 4.19 13.44
C GLY A 45 11.09 3.34 14.46
N ALA A 46 10.43 2.41 15.13
CA ALA A 46 11.06 1.52 16.11
C ALA A 46 12.19 0.70 15.49
N ILE A 47 11.97 0.13 14.30
CA ILE A 47 13.00 -0.64 13.57
C ILE A 47 14.17 0.28 13.18
N PHE A 48 13.87 1.46 12.63
CA PHE A 48 14.87 2.41 12.20
C PHE A 48 15.74 2.88 13.37
N HIS A 49 15.15 3.32 14.49
CA HIS A 49 15.89 3.81 15.65
C HIS A 49 16.76 2.73 16.29
N ALA A 50 16.27 1.49 16.37
CA ALA A 50 17.04 0.36 16.87
C ALA A 50 18.32 0.10 16.03
N TRP A 51 18.23 0.26 14.71
CA TRP A 51 19.36 0.10 13.80
C TRP A 51 20.26 1.33 13.77
N ALA A 52 19.71 2.53 13.55
CA ALA A 52 20.47 3.75 13.27
C ALA A 52 21.23 4.26 14.48
N GLN A 53 20.66 4.08 15.70
CA GLN A 53 21.23 4.58 16.98
C GLN A 53 21.74 6.01 16.86
N LEU A 54 20.89 6.92 16.40
CA LEU A 54 21.24 8.32 16.25
C LEU A 54 21.43 8.97 17.63
N PRO A 55 22.41 9.90 17.78
CA PRO A 55 22.68 10.58 19.03
C PRO A 55 21.74 11.78 19.27
N ILE A 56 20.47 11.62 18.93
CA ILE A 56 19.42 12.66 19.05
C ILE A 56 18.15 12.03 19.60
N SER A 57 17.27 12.86 20.15
CA SER A 57 15.96 12.41 20.59
C SER A 57 15.03 12.11 19.40
N ASP A 58 14.00 11.28 19.64
CA ASP A 58 12.96 10.98 18.65
C ASP A 58 12.26 12.27 18.19
N GLU A 59 12.04 13.23 19.08
CA GLU A 59 11.43 14.53 18.76
C GLU A 59 12.30 15.33 17.78
N GLN A 60 13.60 15.38 18.02
CA GLN A 60 14.55 16.05 17.13
C GLN A 60 14.59 15.34 15.77
N PHE A 61 14.65 14.01 15.76
CA PHE A 61 14.62 13.22 14.54
C PHE A 61 13.37 13.51 13.71
N LEU A 62 12.18 13.47 14.32
CA LEU A 62 10.91 13.74 13.64
C LEU A 62 10.84 15.17 13.09
N THR A 63 11.40 16.14 13.81
CA THR A 63 11.47 17.54 13.37
C THR A 63 12.34 17.67 12.12
N GLU A 64 13.56 17.15 12.15
CA GLU A 64 14.49 17.21 11.01
C GLU A 64 13.98 16.41 9.81
N GLN A 65 13.36 15.24 10.07
CA GLN A 65 12.74 14.44 9.03
C GLN A 65 11.61 15.20 8.33
N LYS A 66 10.73 15.85 9.12
CA LYS A 66 9.61 16.64 8.61
C LYS A 66 10.08 17.83 7.76
N GLU A 67 11.16 18.51 8.17
CA GLU A 67 11.75 19.59 7.38
C GLU A 67 12.21 19.11 6.00
N LEU A 68 12.93 17.99 5.96
CA LEU A 68 13.41 17.40 4.71
C LEU A 68 12.25 16.89 3.84
N GLN A 69 11.27 16.22 4.44
CA GLN A 69 10.07 15.75 3.75
C GLN A 69 9.28 16.92 3.14
N THR A 70 9.09 18.01 3.90
CA THR A 70 8.39 19.20 3.40
C THR A 70 9.08 19.80 2.18
N LYS A 71 10.41 19.74 2.14
CA LYS A 71 11.21 20.25 1.03
C LYS A 71 11.22 19.31 -0.18
N LEU A 72 11.28 18.00 0.04
CA LEU A 72 11.56 17.03 -1.02
C LEU A 72 10.30 16.35 -1.58
N PHE A 73 9.27 16.10 -0.78
CA PHE A 73 8.04 15.44 -1.25
C PHE A 73 7.32 16.18 -2.38
N PRO A 74 7.32 17.52 -2.47
CA PRO A 74 6.75 18.20 -3.63
C PRO A 74 7.45 17.91 -4.97
N SER A 75 8.55 17.16 -4.98
CA SER A 75 9.22 16.70 -6.21
C SER A 75 8.79 15.30 -6.69
N CYS A 76 7.91 14.61 -5.95
CA CYS A 76 7.37 13.32 -6.36
C CYS A 76 6.75 13.38 -7.76
N LYS A 77 6.92 12.29 -8.51
CA LYS A 77 6.38 12.13 -9.88
C LYS A 77 5.64 10.80 -9.99
N PRO A 78 4.69 10.68 -10.91
CA PRO A 78 4.10 9.39 -11.24
C PRO A 78 5.18 8.43 -11.73
N LEU A 79 5.11 7.18 -11.28
CA LEU A 79 5.96 6.10 -11.79
C LEU A 79 5.54 5.73 -13.23
N PRO A 80 6.46 5.17 -14.04
CA PRO A 80 6.16 4.76 -15.42
C PRO A 80 4.95 3.81 -15.50
N GLY A 81 4.06 4.06 -16.46
CA GLY A 81 2.87 3.24 -16.70
C GLY A 81 1.66 3.55 -15.82
N VAL A 82 1.82 4.34 -14.75
CA VAL A 82 0.73 4.62 -13.79
C VAL A 82 -0.42 5.38 -14.44
N MET A 83 -0.14 6.43 -15.18
CA MET A 83 -1.21 7.23 -15.82
C MET A 83 -1.98 6.41 -16.86
N ASP A 84 -1.27 5.60 -17.65
CA ASP A 84 -1.88 4.70 -18.64
C ASP A 84 -2.73 3.61 -17.96
N LEU A 85 -2.23 3.03 -16.86
CA LEU A 85 -2.97 2.07 -16.06
C LEU A 85 -4.28 2.67 -15.54
N LEU A 86 -4.23 3.82 -14.89
CA LEU A 86 -5.41 4.46 -14.30
C LEU A 86 -6.42 4.87 -15.38
N ALA A 87 -5.95 5.44 -16.48
CA ALA A 87 -6.79 5.75 -17.64
C ALA A 87 -7.44 4.50 -18.23
N GLY A 88 -6.69 3.43 -18.36
CA GLY A 88 -7.17 2.14 -18.87
C GLY A 88 -8.20 1.47 -17.96
N LEU A 89 -8.02 1.51 -16.65
CA LEU A 89 -8.98 1.02 -15.65
C LEU A 89 -10.29 1.84 -15.71
N LYS A 90 -10.17 3.17 -15.75
CA LYS A 90 -11.32 4.07 -15.87
C LYS A 90 -12.11 3.82 -17.16
N ALA A 91 -11.43 3.67 -18.30
CA ALA A 91 -12.07 3.37 -19.58
C ALA A 91 -12.84 2.05 -19.58
N ARG A 92 -12.38 1.07 -18.80
CA ARG A 92 -13.03 -0.23 -18.59
C ARG A 92 -14.11 -0.20 -17.52
N GLY A 93 -14.32 0.95 -16.86
CA GLY A 93 -15.34 1.13 -15.83
C GLY A 93 -15.04 0.43 -14.52
N VAL A 94 -13.76 0.20 -14.25
CA VAL A 94 -13.31 -0.36 -12.96
C VAL A 94 -13.45 0.71 -11.88
N HIS A 95 -14.06 0.36 -10.76
CA HIS A 95 -14.10 1.21 -9.57
C HIS A 95 -12.75 1.24 -8.89
N MET A 96 -12.28 2.41 -8.50
CA MET A 96 -10.95 2.60 -7.94
C MET A 96 -11.02 3.28 -6.58
N ALA A 97 -10.27 2.77 -5.61
CA ALA A 97 -10.06 3.39 -4.31
C ALA A 97 -8.57 3.47 -4.00
N LEU A 98 -8.18 4.46 -3.22
CA LEU A 98 -6.83 4.63 -2.72
C LEU A 98 -6.74 4.15 -1.27
N ALA A 99 -5.82 3.21 -0.99
CA ALA A 99 -5.50 2.73 0.35
C ALA A 99 -4.00 2.89 0.61
N THR A 100 -3.60 3.83 1.47
CA THR A 100 -2.20 4.16 1.73
C THR A 100 -1.90 4.29 3.21
N SER A 101 -0.75 3.79 3.67
CA SER A 101 -0.26 4.00 5.04
C SER A 101 0.22 5.43 5.30
N SER A 102 0.26 6.29 4.29
CA SER A 102 0.59 7.71 4.46
C SER A 102 -0.48 8.47 5.22
N HIS A 103 -0.06 9.24 6.22
CA HIS A 103 -0.92 10.19 6.93
C HIS A 103 -1.35 11.35 6.03
N ALA A 104 -2.46 11.99 6.34
CA ALA A 104 -3.03 13.10 5.58
C ALA A 104 -2.01 14.22 5.31
N GLY A 105 -1.16 14.56 6.28
CA GLY A 105 -0.11 15.57 6.11
C GLY A 105 0.91 15.20 5.04
N ASN A 106 1.44 13.97 5.07
CA ASN A 106 2.40 13.49 4.08
C ASN A 106 1.74 13.25 2.71
N PHE A 107 0.50 12.75 2.71
CA PHE A 107 -0.29 12.63 1.49
C PHE A 107 -0.39 13.99 0.78
N LYS A 108 -0.78 15.05 1.50
CA LYS A 108 -0.89 16.40 0.94
C LYS A 108 0.43 16.92 0.35
N LEU A 109 1.55 16.68 1.00
CA LEU A 109 2.88 17.10 0.51
C LEU A 109 3.26 16.36 -0.79
N LYS A 110 2.98 15.06 -0.88
CA LYS A 110 3.34 14.21 -2.02
C LYS A 110 2.36 14.32 -3.19
N ALA A 111 1.07 14.46 -2.88
CA ALA A 111 -0.01 14.40 -3.87
C ALA A 111 -0.51 15.78 -4.34
N GLY A 112 -0.28 16.83 -3.56
CA GLY A 112 -0.91 18.14 -3.78
C GLY A 112 -0.60 18.81 -5.12
N HIS A 113 0.52 18.47 -5.74
CA HIS A 113 0.91 18.95 -7.07
C HIS A 113 0.59 17.92 -8.19
N LEU A 114 0.18 16.71 -7.83
CA LEU A 114 -0.15 15.61 -8.75
C LEU A 114 -1.67 15.46 -8.90
N THR A 115 -2.37 16.58 -9.05
CA THR A 115 -3.84 16.63 -9.06
C THR A 115 -4.44 15.74 -10.13
N GLU A 116 -3.88 15.70 -11.34
CA GLU A 116 -4.36 14.86 -12.44
C GLU A 116 -4.38 13.36 -12.01
N LEU A 117 -3.31 12.86 -11.41
CA LEU A 117 -3.23 11.48 -10.95
C LEU A 117 -4.30 11.17 -9.90
N PHE A 118 -4.45 12.04 -8.91
CA PHE A 118 -5.34 11.75 -7.79
C PHE A 118 -6.82 12.02 -8.09
N THR A 119 -7.17 12.65 -9.23
CA THR A 119 -8.58 12.73 -9.70
C THR A 119 -9.19 11.37 -10.08
N TYR A 120 -8.37 10.34 -10.27
CA TYR A 120 -8.87 8.98 -10.49
C TYR A 120 -9.49 8.35 -9.24
N PHE A 121 -9.23 8.89 -8.06
CA PHE A 121 -9.74 8.42 -6.79
C PHE A 121 -10.64 9.47 -6.17
N ALA A 122 -11.94 9.25 -6.13
CA ALA A 122 -12.87 10.16 -5.48
C ALA A 122 -12.48 10.35 -4.00
N PRO A 123 -12.61 11.56 -3.43
CA PRO A 123 -12.16 11.84 -2.05
C PRO A 123 -12.72 10.86 -1.01
N GLU A 124 -13.99 10.43 -1.16
CA GLU A 124 -14.65 9.47 -0.30
C GLU A 124 -14.06 8.05 -0.38
N HIS A 125 -13.31 7.75 -1.45
CA HIS A 125 -12.64 6.46 -1.69
C HIS A 125 -11.12 6.54 -1.43
N GLN A 126 -10.66 7.59 -0.74
CA GLN A 126 -9.28 7.74 -0.31
C GLN A 126 -9.17 7.39 1.18
N VAL A 127 -8.57 6.24 1.48
CA VAL A 127 -8.31 5.78 2.85
C VAL A 127 -6.84 5.99 3.16
N LEU A 128 -6.56 6.85 4.15
CA LEU A 128 -5.20 7.24 4.54
C LEU A 128 -4.80 6.52 5.84
N GLY A 129 -3.51 6.52 6.16
CA GLY A 129 -2.96 5.78 7.29
C GLY A 129 -3.38 6.28 8.68
N ASP A 130 -3.93 7.49 8.75
CA ASP A 130 -4.50 8.09 9.96
C ASP A 130 -6.04 8.19 9.91
N ASP A 131 -6.70 7.42 9.04
CA ASP A 131 -8.15 7.35 8.98
C ASP A 131 -8.70 6.82 10.31
N PRO A 132 -9.55 7.59 11.01
CA PRO A 132 -10.05 7.21 12.34
C PRO A 132 -10.94 5.94 12.36
N ARG A 133 -11.37 5.47 11.20
CA ARG A 133 -12.12 4.23 11.04
C ARG A 133 -11.23 2.99 11.09
N ILE A 134 -9.90 3.15 10.97
CA ILE A 134 -8.95 2.05 11.15
C ILE A 134 -8.56 2.00 12.63
N PRO A 135 -8.78 0.88 13.33
CA PRO A 135 -8.38 0.74 14.73
C PRO A 135 -6.86 0.92 14.89
N LYS A 136 -6.43 1.43 16.03
CA LYS A 136 -5.00 1.58 16.33
C LYS A 136 -4.29 0.23 16.27
N GLY A 137 -3.13 0.19 15.62
CA GLY A 137 -2.34 -1.03 15.45
C GLY A 137 -2.79 -1.90 14.28
N ARG A 138 -3.91 -1.58 13.62
CA ARG A 138 -4.50 -2.35 12.52
C ARG A 138 -4.10 -1.84 11.14
N GLY A 139 -2.96 -1.16 11.03
CA GLY A 139 -2.35 -0.87 9.72
C GLY A 139 -1.78 -2.12 9.04
N LYS A 140 -1.35 -2.03 7.77
CA LYS A 140 -0.69 -3.12 7.05
C LYS A 140 0.37 -3.79 7.94
N PRO A 141 0.40 -5.12 8.02
CA PRO A 141 -0.23 -6.13 7.17
C PRO A 141 -1.68 -6.54 7.54
N ALA A 142 -2.34 -5.88 8.54
CA ALA A 142 -3.75 -6.12 8.79
C ALA A 142 -4.60 -5.73 7.56
N PRO A 143 -5.71 -6.44 7.27
CA PRO A 143 -6.50 -6.24 6.07
C PRO A 143 -7.39 -4.99 6.11
N ASP A 144 -7.49 -4.34 7.26
CA ASP A 144 -8.50 -3.32 7.59
C ASP A 144 -8.55 -2.18 6.60
N ILE A 145 -7.39 -1.69 6.13
CA ILE A 145 -7.34 -0.56 5.19
C ILE A 145 -7.97 -0.89 3.83
N TYR A 146 -7.81 -2.13 3.34
CA TYR A 146 -8.40 -2.56 2.08
C TYR A 146 -9.88 -2.88 2.22
N LEU A 147 -10.28 -3.51 3.33
CA LEU A 147 -11.68 -3.74 3.63
C LEU A 147 -12.44 -2.42 3.80
N LEU A 148 -11.84 -1.43 4.46
CA LEU A 148 -12.41 -0.11 4.57
C LEU A 148 -12.53 0.58 3.20
N ALA A 149 -11.50 0.51 2.35
CA ALA A 149 -11.55 1.06 1.00
C ALA A 149 -12.68 0.42 0.17
N LEU A 150 -12.84 -0.89 0.23
CA LEU A 150 -13.95 -1.61 -0.39
C LEU A 150 -15.30 -1.16 0.16
N SER A 151 -15.42 -1.02 1.48
CA SER A 151 -16.64 -0.53 2.14
C SER A 151 -17.06 0.85 1.63
N THR A 152 -16.10 1.76 1.36
CA THR A 152 -16.42 3.09 0.79
C THR A 152 -16.98 2.99 -0.62
N LEU A 153 -16.46 2.09 -1.45
CA LEU A 153 -16.98 1.82 -2.80
C LEU A 153 -18.38 1.22 -2.73
N ASN A 154 -18.58 0.21 -1.89
CA ASN A 154 -19.85 -0.47 -1.74
C ASN A 154 -20.96 0.47 -1.24
N LYS A 155 -20.64 1.39 -0.34
CA LYS A 155 -21.60 2.42 0.07
C LYS A 155 -22.09 3.28 -1.10
N THR A 156 -21.17 3.72 -1.96
CA THR A 156 -21.54 4.50 -3.16
C THR A 156 -22.36 3.68 -4.15
N LEU A 157 -22.02 2.40 -4.33
CA LEU A 157 -22.79 1.48 -5.19
C LEU A 157 -24.21 1.26 -4.64
N GLU A 158 -24.36 1.06 -3.37
CA GLU A 158 -25.67 0.92 -2.71
C GLU A 158 -26.53 2.17 -2.91
N GLU A 159 -25.96 3.37 -2.73
CA GLU A 159 -26.64 4.65 -2.98
C GLU A 159 -27.10 4.78 -4.45
N GLN A 160 -26.40 4.12 -5.37
CA GLN A 160 -26.75 4.06 -6.80
C GLN A 160 -27.65 2.88 -7.17
N GLY A 161 -28.08 2.07 -6.20
CA GLY A 161 -28.89 0.86 -6.43
C GLY A 161 -28.15 -0.25 -7.16
N GLN A 162 -26.81 -0.26 -7.08
CA GLN A 162 -25.94 -1.28 -7.67
C GLN A 162 -25.57 -2.35 -6.65
N PRO A 163 -25.28 -3.59 -7.08
CA PRO A 163 -24.85 -4.65 -6.18
C PRO A 163 -23.47 -4.33 -5.59
N PRO A 164 -23.20 -4.74 -4.34
CA PRO A 164 -21.89 -4.57 -3.73
C PRO A 164 -20.84 -5.46 -4.40
N ILE A 165 -19.60 -5.00 -4.41
CA ILE A 165 -18.42 -5.75 -4.85
C ILE A 165 -17.96 -6.63 -3.69
N ALA A 166 -17.64 -7.90 -3.96
CA ALA A 166 -17.05 -8.81 -3.00
C ALA A 166 -15.51 -8.69 -2.98
N PRO A 167 -14.85 -9.04 -1.86
CA PRO A 167 -13.39 -8.99 -1.79
C PRO A 167 -12.67 -9.75 -2.91
N GLU A 168 -13.18 -10.91 -3.30
CA GLU A 168 -12.64 -11.74 -4.39
C GLU A 168 -12.71 -11.09 -5.78
N GLU A 169 -13.54 -10.07 -5.94
CA GLU A 169 -13.65 -9.28 -7.17
C GLU A 169 -12.69 -8.08 -7.19
N CYS A 170 -11.91 -7.90 -6.12
CA CYS A 170 -10.97 -6.79 -5.97
C CYS A 170 -9.56 -7.20 -6.36
N LEU A 171 -8.84 -6.26 -6.97
CA LEU A 171 -7.42 -6.36 -7.28
C LEU A 171 -6.65 -5.26 -6.54
N VAL A 172 -5.76 -5.67 -5.65
CA VAL A 172 -4.86 -4.78 -4.92
C VAL A 172 -3.56 -4.61 -5.69
N PHE A 173 -3.12 -3.39 -5.87
CA PHE A 173 -1.79 -3.07 -6.40
C PHE A 173 -0.89 -2.62 -5.26
N GLU A 174 0.27 -3.25 -5.11
CA GLU A 174 1.20 -3.03 -4.01
C GLU A 174 2.66 -3.10 -4.43
N ASP A 175 3.48 -2.29 -3.77
CA ASP A 175 4.94 -2.32 -3.87
C ASP A 175 5.59 -3.04 -2.68
N SER A 176 4.95 -3.00 -1.51
CA SER A 176 5.49 -3.47 -0.23
C SER A 176 5.02 -4.88 0.15
N VAL A 177 5.86 -5.60 0.86
CA VAL A 177 5.56 -6.96 1.36
C VAL A 177 4.39 -6.95 2.37
N PRO A 178 4.36 -6.07 3.39
CA PRO A 178 3.21 -6.00 4.30
C PRO A 178 1.91 -5.60 3.58
N GLY A 179 2.01 -4.85 2.49
CA GLY A 179 0.85 -4.46 1.70
C GLY A 179 0.27 -5.61 0.88
N VAL A 180 1.11 -6.45 0.27
CA VAL A 180 0.66 -7.67 -0.39
C VAL A 180 -0.03 -8.60 0.62
N GLU A 181 0.58 -8.84 1.78
CA GLU A 181 -0.02 -9.66 2.83
C GLU A 181 -1.37 -9.10 3.28
N SER A 182 -1.47 -7.77 3.47
CA SER A 182 -2.72 -7.09 3.81
C SER A 182 -3.82 -7.32 2.76
N GLY A 183 -3.50 -7.20 1.47
CA GLY A 183 -4.43 -7.46 0.37
C GLY A 183 -4.89 -8.93 0.34
N ARG A 184 -3.96 -9.87 0.52
CA ARG A 184 -4.28 -11.31 0.60
C ARG A 184 -5.19 -11.63 1.78
N ARG A 185 -4.91 -11.05 2.95
CA ARG A 185 -5.75 -11.20 4.16
C ARG A 185 -7.10 -10.50 4.04
N ALA A 186 -7.22 -9.49 3.18
CA ALA A 186 -8.51 -8.92 2.82
C ALA A 186 -9.36 -9.83 1.91
N GLY A 187 -8.85 -10.99 1.50
CA GLY A 187 -9.51 -11.91 0.57
C GLY A 187 -9.48 -11.43 -0.87
N MET A 188 -8.54 -10.55 -1.21
CA MET A 188 -8.43 -9.92 -2.52
C MET A 188 -7.29 -10.51 -3.35
N GLN A 189 -7.37 -10.36 -4.67
CA GLN A 189 -6.25 -10.60 -5.56
C GLN A 189 -5.19 -9.50 -5.39
N ALA A 190 -3.93 -9.81 -5.70
CA ALA A 190 -2.85 -8.83 -5.58
C ALA A 190 -1.90 -8.81 -6.77
N VAL A 191 -1.46 -7.61 -7.14
CA VAL A 191 -0.30 -7.36 -7.99
C VAL A 191 0.81 -6.83 -7.10
N TRP A 192 1.92 -7.55 -7.02
CA TRP A 192 3.12 -7.07 -6.37
C TRP A 192 4.04 -6.44 -7.41
N CYS A 193 4.26 -5.12 -7.31
CA CYS A 193 5.15 -4.36 -8.18
C CYS A 193 6.23 -3.68 -7.31
N PRO A 194 7.24 -4.44 -6.84
CA PRO A 194 8.23 -3.95 -5.91
C PRO A 194 9.25 -3.02 -6.56
N HIS A 195 9.90 -2.19 -5.75
CA HIS A 195 11.16 -1.57 -6.13
C HIS A 195 12.19 -2.67 -6.49
N PRO A 196 13.03 -2.50 -7.54
CA PRO A 196 14.00 -3.53 -7.94
C PRO A 196 14.88 -4.05 -6.80
N GLU A 197 15.36 -3.17 -5.94
CA GLU A 197 16.19 -3.56 -4.79
C GLU A 197 15.40 -4.34 -3.72
N LEU A 198 14.10 -4.06 -3.55
CA LEU A 198 13.25 -4.87 -2.68
C LEU A 198 13.09 -6.28 -3.24
N LEU A 199 12.95 -6.40 -4.56
CA LEU A 199 12.88 -7.71 -5.21
C LEU A 199 14.17 -8.52 -5.00
N VAL A 200 15.34 -7.87 -4.99
CA VAL A 200 16.62 -8.53 -4.66
C VAL A 200 16.62 -9.06 -3.23
N GLU A 201 16.12 -8.30 -2.24
CA GLU A 201 16.03 -8.74 -0.83
C GLU A 201 15.11 -9.95 -0.64
N PHE A 202 14.09 -10.10 -1.49
CA PHE A 202 13.15 -11.22 -1.42
C PHE A 202 13.38 -12.30 -2.48
N LYS A 203 14.56 -12.30 -3.12
CA LYS A 203 14.93 -13.30 -4.13
C LYS A 203 14.82 -14.72 -3.59
N GLY A 204 14.02 -15.55 -4.28
CA GLY A 204 13.74 -16.94 -3.89
C GLY A 204 12.61 -17.08 -2.87
N ARG A 205 12.03 -15.95 -2.40
CA ARG A 205 10.89 -15.90 -1.48
C ARG A 205 9.67 -15.22 -2.11
N GLU A 206 9.69 -14.97 -3.40
CA GLU A 206 8.63 -14.25 -4.12
C GLU A 206 7.27 -14.93 -3.94
N LYS A 207 7.25 -16.27 -3.93
CA LYS A 207 6.02 -17.04 -3.73
C LYS A 207 5.44 -16.88 -2.32
N GLU A 208 6.29 -16.75 -1.30
CA GLU A 208 5.86 -16.46 0.07
C GLU A 208 5.22 -15.07 0.14
N VAL A 209 5.84 -14.07 -0.51
CA VAL A 209 5.29 -12.72 -0.59
C VAL A 209 3.92 -12.73 -1.28
N LEU A 210 3.82 -13.36 -2.45
CA LEU A 210 2.58 -13.44 -3.22
C LEU A 210 1.46 -14.15 -2.47
N ALA A 211 1.79 -15.13 -1.65
CA ALA A 211 0.83 -15.83 -0.79
C ALA A 211 0.47 -15.04 0.48
N GLY A 212 1.24 -13.98 0.85
CA GLY A 212 1.06 -13.28 2.13
C GLY A 212 1.51 -14.12 3.33
N LEU A 213 2.56 -14.93 3.15
CA LEU A 213 3.09 -15.87 4.16
C LEU A 213 4.45 -15.42 4.74
N THR A 214 4.76 -14.13 4.64
CA THR A 214 6.04 -13.59 5.10
C THR A 214 6.14 -13.43 6.62
N GLY A 215 5.06 -13.68 7.35
CA GLY A 215 5.02 -13.59 8.81
C GLY A 215 5.00 -12.16 9.35
N GLU A 216 4.62 -11.21 8.53
CA GLU A 216 4.52 -9.81 8.91
C GLU A 216 3.33 -9.55 9.86
N HIS A 217 2.29 -10.37 9.74
CA HIS A 217 1.13 -10.34 10.63
C HIS A 217 1.39 -11.19 11.88
N LYS A 218 1.15 -10.63 13.06
CA LYS A 218 1.27 -11.35 14.32
C LYS A 218 -0.02 -12.13 14.59
N GLU A 219 0.11 -13.42 14.89
CA GLU A 219 -1.03 -14.35 15.08
C GLU A 219 -1.95 -14.00 16.26
N ASP A 220 -1.45 -13.30 17.27
CA ASP A 220 -2.22 -12.92 18.48
C ASP A 220 -3.45 -12.05 18.21
N GLU A 221 -3.55 -11.48 17.00
CA GLU A 221 -4.67 -10.65 16.59
C GLU A 221 -5.75 -11.44 15.81
N GLY A 222 -5.50 -12.72 15.52
CA GLY A 222 -6.35 -13.53 14.63
C GLY A 222 -7.74 -13.91 15.22
N GLU A 223 -7.90 -13.95 16.53
CA GLU A 223 -9.22 -14.26 17.15
C GLU A 223 -10.17 -13.07 17.13
N GLU A 224 -9.66 -11.84 17.21
CA GLU A 224 -10.50 -10.63 17.11
C GLU A 224 -10.92 -10.32 15.67
N LEU A 225 -10.11 -10.70 14.68
CA LEU A 225 -10.43 -10.52 13.24
C LEU A 225 -11.68 -11.28 12.80
N ARG A 226 -11.96 -12.42 13.41
CA ARG A 226 -13.19 -13.19 13.15
C ARG A 226 -14.47 -12.52 13.69
N LYS A 227 -14.32 -11.51 14.54
CA LYS A 227 -15.42 -10.78 15.19
C LYS A 227 -15.61 -9.37 14.67
N SER A 228 -14.63 -8.77 13.99
CA SER A 228 -14.81 -7.48 13.33
C SER A 228 -15.61 -7.70 12.05
N GLU A 229 -16.91 -7.76 12.14
CA GLU A 229 -17.79 -7.52 11.01
C GLU A 229 -17.54 -6.08 10.57
N VAL A 230 -16.70 -5.91 9.55
CA VAL A 230 -16.71 -4.67 8.78
C VAL A 230 -18.08 -4.65 8.12
N ASP A 231 -18.98 -3.80 8.62
CA ASP A 231 -20.34 -3.67 8.14
C ASP A 231 -20.33 -3.60 6.60
N GLY A 232 -20.96 -4.57 5.95
CA GLY A 232 -21.12 -4.64 4.51
C GLY A 232 -20.29 -5.71 3.78
N VAL A 233 -19.34 -6.40 4.44
CA VAL A 233 -18.56 -7.49 3.81
C VAL A 233 -19.06 -8.83 4.34
N LYS A 234 -20.10 -9.41 3.72
CA LYS A 234 -20.64 -10.72 4.11
C LYS A 234 -19.85 -11.86 3.47
N GLY A 235 -19.31 -12.72 4.34
CA GLY A 235 -19.28 -14.16 4.04
C GLY A 235 -18.09 -14.72 3.28
N ASN A 236 -16.94 -14.04 3.14
CA ASN A 236 -15.79 -14.64 2.50
C ASN A 236 -14.91 -15.41 3.50
N LYS A 237 -14.71 -16.73 3.27
CA LYS A 237 -13.86 -17.61 4.10
C LYS A 237 -12.37 -17.23 4.11
N ARG A 238 -11.94 -16.38 3.17
CA ARG A 238 -10.53 -15.95 3.00
C ARG A 238 -10.18 -14.69 3.79
N VAL A 239 -11.15 -13.90 4.23
CA VAL A 239 -10.87 -12.69 5.01
C VAL A 239 -10.23 -13.06 6.35
N GLY A 240 -9.11 -12.41 6.67
CA GLY A 240 -8.28 -12.68 7.84
C GLY A 240 -7.19 -13.72 7.63
N MET A 241 -7.27 -14.54 6.57
CA MET A 241 -6.31 -15.61 6.28
C MET A 241 -5.34 -15.21 5.16
N PRO A 242 -4.07 -15.63 5.24
CA PRO A 242 -3.18 -15.50 4.08
C PRO A 242 -3.67 -16.41 2.93
N GLY A 243 -3.08 -16.22 1.76
CA GLY A 243 -3.27 -17.13 0.62
C GLY A 243 -2.41 -18.39 0.72
N GLU A 244 -2.44 -19.16 -0.35
CA GLU A 244 -1.60 -20.35 -0.51
C GLU A 244 -0.54 -20.08 -1.59
N ILE A 245 0.59 -20.80 -1.49
CA ILE A 245 1.65 -20.72 -2.52
C ILE A 245 1.07 -21.21 -3.86
N ASP A 246 1.32 -20.45 -4.92
CA ASP A 246 0.88 -20.76 -6.30
C ASP A 246 -0.64 -20.88 -6.48
N ASP A 247 -1.45 -20.26 -5.62
CA ASP A 247 -2.92 -20.25 -5.73
C ASP A 247 -3.47 -19.38 -6.89
N GLY A 248 -2.58 -18.70 -7.61
CA GLY A 248 -2.92 -17.85 -8.75
C GLY A 248 -3.56 -16.50 -8.40
N TRP A 249 -3.71 -16.19 -7.11
CA TRP A 249 -4.38 -14.97 -6.62
C TRP A 249 -3.48 -13.77 -6.48
N ALA A 250 -2.18 -13.93 -6.69
CA ALA A 250 -1.27 -12.81 -6.77
C ALA A 250 -0.25 -13.02 -7.88
N LYS A 251 0.22 -11.90 -8.45
CA LYS A 251 1.23 -11.90 -9.51
C LYS A 251 2.30 -10.84 -9.24
N LEU A 252 3.55 -11.20 -9.51
CA LEU A 252 4.67 -10.28 -9.55
C LEU A 252 4.71 -9.59 -10.92
N LEU A 253 4.80 -8.27 -10.92
CA LEU A 253 5.10 -7.46 -12.09
C LEU A 253 6.31 -6.56 -11.78
N GLU A 254 7.28 -6.48 -12.67
CA GLU A 254 8.44 -5.60 -12.49
C GLU A 254 8.10 -4.13 -12.82
N SER A 255 7.00 -3.89 -13.51
CA SER A 255 6.55 -2.55 -13.92
C SER A 255 5.05 -2.54 -14.20
N LEU A 256 4.43 -1.38 -14.06
CA LEU A 256 3.03 -1.14 -14.48
C LEU A 256 2.91 -0.70 -15.95
N VAL A 257 4.04 -0.56 -16.66
CA VAL A 257 4.04 -0.26 -18.11
C VAL A 257 3.45 -1.43 -18.88
N GLY A 258 2.45 -1.14 -19.74
CA GLY A 258 1.80 -2.19 -20.53
C GLY A 258 1.02 -3.21 -19.69
N PHE A 259 0.38 -2.77 -18.62
CA PHE A 259 -0.36 -3.64 -17.70
C PHE A 259 -1.31 -4.61 -18.45
N PRO A 260 -1.21 -5.92 -18.18
CA PRO A 260 -1.95 -6.94 -18.91
C PRO A 260 -3.36 -7.13 -18.34
N TYR A 261 -4.29 -6.24 -18.65
CA TYR A 261 -5.66 -6.23 -18.11
C TYR A 261 -6.37 -7.58 -18.20
N GLU A 262 -6.23 -8.28 -19.34
CA GLU A 262 -6.90 -9.54 -19.59
C GLU A 262 -6.44 -10.67 -18.65
N VAL A 263 -5.18 -10.64 -18.23
CA VAL A 263 -4.60 -11.61 -17.29
C VAL A 263 -5.31 -11.55 -15.92
N PHE A 264 -5.92 -10.40 -15.63
CA PHE A 264 -6.65 -10.13 -14.39
C PHE A 264 -8.18 -10.09 -14.60
N GLY A 265 -8.67 -10.58 -15.75
CA GLY A 265 -10.09 -10.59 -16.05
C GLY A 265 -10.73 -9.22 -16.29
N ILE A 266 -9.92 -8.19 -16.52
CA ILE A 266 -10.38 -6.82 -16.75
C ILE A 266 -10.62 -6.62 -18.24
N ALA A 267 -11.83 -6.94 -18.70
CA ALA A 267 -12.23 -6.84 -20.09
C ALA A 267 -12.45 -5.40 -20.57
N GLU A 268 -12.35 -5.15 -21.87
CA GLU A 268 -12.83 -3.90 -22.46
C GLU A 268 -14.37 -3.80 -22.32
N LYS A 269 -14.85 -2.57 -22.00
CA LYS A 269 -16.30 -2.34 -22.09
C LYS A 269 -16.74 -2.57 -23.54
N ALA A 270 -17.78 -3.39 -23.74
CA ALA A 270 -18.44 -3.49 -25.01
C ALA A 270 -18.84 -2.08 -25.48
N LYS A 271 -18.43 -1.72 -26.69
CA LYS A 271 -18.90 -0.47 -27.31
C LYS A 271 -20.42 -0.64 -27.54
N VAL A 272 -21.23 0.04 -26.75
CA VAL A 272 -22.68 0.16 -26.95
C VAL A 272 -22.95 1.13 -28.07
#